data_b0b24dec7c6fb97057cb12b98909e32a
#
_entry.id   b0b24dec7c6fb97057cb12b98909e32a
#
_cell.length_a   1.000
_cell.length_b   1.000
_cell.length_c   1.000
_cell.angle_alpha   90.00
_cell.angle_beta   90.00
_cell.angle_gamma   90.00
#
_symmetry.space_group_name_H-M   'P 1'
#
loop_
_entity.id
_entity.type
_entity.pdbx_description
1 polymer ?
#
loop_
_entity_poly.entity_id
_entity_poly.type
_entity_poly.pdbx_seq_one_letter_code
_entity_poly.pdbx_strand_id
1 'polypeptide(L)'
;MDKIIDNQYFKCYYVVIIISIKLRGYIIMFKGKVVIVGASNVGSAVLTKLLDFQLASEIALIDLNENKCKGEALDANDATSCIHSLNIRTYHGDYSDCKDADLIIITAGPSIKPGEKADRLILSKTNCKIMSSVMSEITKYTKDALILMITNPLDVATYHVSTQFDYPREKIIGTGTMLETFRLRRIIADRYHIDPKNIHGYVLGEHGNSAFAAWSTVNVAGLGLEHVDEYFHFDDKLDKKAIEQALVK
;
A
#
# COMPACT_ATOMS: atom_id res chain seq x y z
N MET A 1 -17.54 16.42 -15.95
CA MET A 1 -17.90 16.45 -14.52
C MET A 1 -16.90 15.56 -13.78
N ASP A 2 -15.64 16.07 -13.73
CA ASP A 2 -14.47 15.31 -13.31
C ASP A 2 -14.28 15.53 -11.80
N LYS A 3 -14.85 14.62 -11.00
CA LYS A 3 -14.38 14.47 -9.61
C LYS A 3 -13.19 13.54 -9.65
N ILE A 4 -11.99 14.12 -9.56
CA ILE A 4 -10.76 13.46 -9.17
C ILE A 4 -11.06 12.70 -7.88
N ILE A 5 -11.24 11.40 -7.98
CA ILE A 5 -11.32 10.52 -6.82
C ILE A 5 -9.93 10.53 -6.22
N ASP A 6 -9.83 11.12 -5.04
CA ASP A 6 -8.60 11.36 -4.33
C ASP A 6 -7.78 10.05 -4.21
N ASN A 7 -6.59 10.07 -4.81
CA ASN A 7 -5.68 8.93 -4.99
C ASN A 7 -5.20 8.32 -3.66
N GLN A 8 -5.58 8.91 -2.53
CA GLN A 8 -5.14 8.51 -1.19
C GLN A 8 -5.92 7.32 -0.64
N TYR A 9 -7.22 7.20 -0.90
CA TYR A 9 -8.02 6.07 -0.44
C TYR A 9 -7.62 4.76 -1.13
N PHE A 10 -7.18 4.82 -2.38
CA PHE A 10 -6.73 3.64 -3.12
C PHE A 10 -5.44 3.04 -2.53
N LYS A 11 -4.48 3.85 -2.09
CA LYS A 11 -3.21 3.35 -1.53
C LYS A 11 -3.40 2.45 -0.30
N CYS A 12 -4.46 2.64 0.46
CA CYS A 12 -4.71 1.94 1.71
C CYS A 12 -5.34 0.55 1.53
N TYR A 13 -6.19 0.37 0.52
CA TYR A 13 -6.73 -0.95 0.18
C TYR A 13 -5.63 -1.98 -0.11
N TYR A 14 -4.48 -1.53 -0.62
CA TYR A 14 -3.37 -2.39 -1.00
C TYR A 14 -2.64 -3.00 0.19
N VAL A 15 -2.46 -2.24 1.26
CA VAL A 15 -1.82 -2.73 2.48
C VAL A 15 -2.61 -3.91 3.03
N VAL A 16 -3.93 -3.79 3.07
CA VAL A 16 -4.82 -4.83 3.59
C VAL A 16 -4.77 -6.10 2.73
N ILE A 17 -4.73 -5.95 1.40
CA ILE A 17 -4.70 -7.10 0.49
C ILE A 17 -3.33 -7.80 0.53
N ILE A 18 -2.23 -7.08 0.64
CA ILE A 18 -0.89 -7.69 0.80
C ILE A 18 -0.83 -8.51 2.09
N ILE A 19 -1.39 -8.00 3.17
CA ILE A 19 -1.49 -8.73 4.45
C ILE A 19 -2.35 -9.98 4.30
N SER A 20 -3.41 -9.93 3.47
CA SER A 20 -4.33 -11.07 3.26
C SER A 20 -3.84 -12.12 2.27
N ILE A 21 -2.97 -11.78 1.31
CA ILE A 21 -2.67 -12.63 0.15
C ILE A 21 -1.46 -13.55 0.37
N LYS A 22 -0.58 -13.32 1.33
CA LYS A 22 0.70 -14.02 1.30
C LYS A 22 1.16 -14.72 2.55
N LEU A 23 0.44 -15.77 2.93
CA LEU A 23 1.08 -16.90 3.63
C LEU A 23 0.25 -18.17 3.44
N ARG A 24 0.47 -18.89 2.33
CA ARG A 24 0.05 -20.29 2.10
C ARG A 24 -1.40 -20.64 2.46
N GLY A 25 -2.39 -19.96 1.89
CA GLY A 25 -3.80 -20.37 2.02
C GLY A 25 -4.42 -20.23 3.42
N TYR A 26 -3.70 -19.66 4.38
CA TYR A 26 -4.25 -19.28 5.67
C TYR A 26 -4.56 -17.78 5.64
N ILE A 27 -5.78 -17.42 5.96
CA ILE A 27 -6.12 -16.06 6.40
C ILE A 27 -5.41 -15.89 7.74
N ILE A 28 -4.18 -15.40 7.73
CA ILE A 28 -3.53 -14.95 8.94
C ILE A 28 -4.19 -13.62 9.27
N MET A 29 -5.21 -13.68 10.11
CA MET A 29 -5.63 -12.50 10.84
C MET A 29 -4.44 -12.14 11.74
N PHE A 30 -3.71 -11.08 11.39
CA PHE A 30 -2.73 -10.50 12.28
C PHE A 30 -3.47 -10.04 13.54
N LYS A 31 -3.56 -10.89 14.53
CA LYS A 31 -4.01 -10.51 15.88
C LYS A 31 -2.85 -9.92 16.69
N GLY A 32 -1.76 -9.60 16.03
CA GLY A 32 -0.54 -9.12 16.61
C GLY A 32 -0.44 -7.60 16.65
N LYS A 33 0.76 -7.13 16.94
CA LYS A 33 1.11 -5.72 17.05
C LYS A 33 1.56 -5.18 15.69
N VAL A 34 0.99 -4.06 15.28
CA VAL A 34 1.40 -3.32 14.08
C VAL A 34 1.99 -1.97 14.49
N VAL A 35 3.14 -1.61 13.94
CA VAL A 35 3.75 -0.29 14.09
C VAL A 35 3.62 0.45 12.76
N ILE A 36 3.08 1.68 12.78
CA ILE A 36 3.00 2.56 11.62
C ILE A 36 3.99 3.70 11.82
N VAL A 37 5.00 3.78 10.96
CA VAL A 37 5.97 4.88 10.95
C VAL A 37 5.56 5.89 9.87
N GLY A 38 5.09 7.05 10.32
CA GLY A 38 4.50 8.11 9.52
C GLY A 38 2.99 8.18 9.68
N ALA A 39 2.48 9.20 10.37
CA ALA A 39 1.04 9.44 10.61
C ALA A 39 0.47 10.53 9.68
N SER A 40 1.05 10.72 8.48
CA SER A 40 0.50 11.59 7.45
C SER A 40 -0.75 10.95 6.80
N ASN A 41 -1.30 11.57 5.75
CA ASN A 41 -2.53 11.08 5.11
C ASN A 41 -2.49 9.59 4.74
N VAL A 42 -1.34 9.08 4.30
CA VAL A 42 -1.18 7.65 3.96
C VAL A 42 -1.21 6.81 5.23
N GLY A 43 -0.48 7.21 6.27
CA GLY A 43 -0.45 6.47 7.55
C GLY A 43 -1.81 6.46 8.24
N SER A 44 -2.51 7.61 8.31
CA SER A 44 -3.87 7.70 8.86
C SER A 44 -4.86 6.81 8.09
N ALA A 45 -4.75 6.79 6.77
CA ALA A 45 -5.60 5.93 5.95
C ALA A 45 -5.26 4.43 6.11
N VAL A 46 -4.00 4.07 6.32
CA VAL A 46 -3.59 2.70 6.70
C VAL A 46 -4.19 2.32 8.04
N LEU A 47 -4.08 3.20 9.05
CA LEU A 47 -4.70 3.01 10.37
C LEU A 47 -6.19 2.71 10.24
N THR A 48 -6.93 3.57 9.53
CA THR A 48 -8.38 3.37 9.32
C THR A 48 -8.67 1.99 8.71
N LYS A 49 -7.88 1.54 7.72
CA LYS A 49 -8.11 0.23 7.11
C LYS A 49 -7.74 -0.94 8.01
N LEU A 50 -6.72 -0.83 8.84
CA LEU A 50 -6.41 -1.84 9.85
C LEU A 50 -7.55 -1.99 10.86
N LEU A 51 -8.19 -0.88 11.24
CA LEU A 51 -9.36 -0.87 12.12
C LEU A 51 -10.59 -1.47 11.41
N ASP A 52 -10.94 -0.99 10.21
CA ASP A 52 -12.10 -1.45 9.44
C ASP A 52 -12.10 -2.96 9.20
N PHE A 53 -10.92 -3.49 8.84
CA PHE A 53 -10.74 -4.93 8.58
C PHE A 53 -10.30 -5.75 9.79
N GLN A 54 -10.15 -5.11 10.94
CA GLN A 54 -9.83 -5.75 12.22
C GLN A 54 -8.56 -6.62 12.14
N LEU A 55 -7.49 -6.06 11.55
CA LEU A 55 -6.28 -6.81 11.20
C LEU A 55 -5.19 -6.80 12.29
N ALA A 56 -5.39 -6.06 13.36
CA ALA A 56 -4.43 -5.96 14.47
C ALA A 56 -5.17 -6.00 15.81
N SER A 57 -4.46 -6.35 16.88
CA SER A 57 -4.93 -6.19 18.27
C SER A 57 -4.37 -4.91 18.91
N GLU A 58 -3.21 -4.47 18.43
CA GLU A 58 -2.49 -3.31 18.94
C GLU A 58 -1.82 -2.57 17.78
N ILE A 59 -1.93 -1.23 17.78
CA ILE A 59 -1.35 -0.37 16.75
C ILE A 59 -0.61 0.78 17.42
N ALA A 60 0.72 0.84 17.22
CA ALA A 60 1.54 1.97 17.61
C ALA A 60 1.77 2.91 16.43
N LEU A 61 1.56 4.22 16.65
CA LEU A 61 1.80 5.27 15.66
C LEU A 61 3.07 6.03 16.01
N ILE A 62 3.99 6.17 15.07
CA ILE A 62 5.25 6.90 15.22
C ILE A 62 5.31 8.00 14.15
N ASP A 63 5.44 9.26 14.55
CA ASP A 63 5.67 10.40 13.67
C ASP A 63 6.42 11.49 14.41
N LEU A 64 7.13 12.35 13.69
CA LEU A 64 7.74 13.55 14.25
C LEU A 64 6.70 14.52 14.85
N ASN A 65 5.49 14.50 14.34
CA ASN A 65 4.35 15.23 14.88
C ASN A 65 3.59 14.38 15.90
N GLU A 66 4.08 14.34 17.13
CA GLU A 66 3.46 13.59 18.22
C GLU A 66 1.99 13.95 18.47
N ASN A 67 1.66 15.25 18.36
CA ASN A 67 0.27 15.69 18.59
C ASN A 67 -0.69 15.10 17.56
N LYS A 68 -0.22 14.95 16.31
CA LYS A 68 -1.01 14.25 15.30
C LYS A 68 -1.19 12.77 15.64
N CYS A 69 -0.12 12.06 16.03
CA CYS A 69 -0.25 10.67 16.47
C CYS A 69 -1.22 10.51 17.65
N LYS A 70 -1.15 11.39 18.62
CA LYS A 70 -2.07 11.39 19.79
C LYS A 70 -3.52 11.61 19.38
N GLY A 71 -3.77 12.54 18.43
CA GLY A 71 -5.10 12.79 17.88
C GLY A 71 -5.65 11.59 17.11
N GLU A 72 -4.89 11.06 16.16
CA GLU A 72 -5.27 9.86 15.37
C GLU A 72 -5.52 8.65 16.29
N ALA A 73 -4.71 8.46 17.32
CA ALA A 73 -4.88 7.37 18.28
C ALA A 73 -6.14 7.54 19.15
N LEU A 74 -6.45 8.79 19.55
CA LEU A 74 -7.66 9.08 20.29
C LEU A 74 -8.91 8.77 19.45
N ASP A 75 -8.97 9.31 18.23
CA ASP A 75 -10.09 9.08 17.31
C ASP A 75 -10.26 7.57 17.00
N ALA A 76 -9.15 6.84 16.81
CA ALA A 76 -9.17 5.41 16.60
C ALA A 76 -9.76 4.63 17.79
N ASN A 77 -9.35 4.97 19.02
CA ASN A 77 -9.87 4.31 20.23
C ASN A 77 -11.34 4.65 20.46
N ASP A 78 -11.76 5.90 20.22
CA ASP A 78 -13.15 6.28 20.35
C ASP A 78 -14.04 5.52 19.35
N ALA A 79 -13.56 5.29 18.13
CA ALA A 79 -14.25 4.50 17.11
C ALA A 79 -14.45 3.03 17.54
N THR A 80 -13.60 2.47 18.41
CA THR A 80 -13.77 1.09 18.91
C THR A 80 -15.01 0.91 19.79
N SER A 81 -15.63 2.00 20.23
CA SER A 81 -16.90 1.97 20.95
C SER A 81 -18.11 1.61 20.06
N CYS A 82 -17.95 1.59 18.74
CA CYS A 82 -18.98 1.15 17.81
C CYS A 82 -19.27 -0.34 17.93
N ILE A 83 -20.53 -0.75 17.79
CA ILE A 83 -21.04 -2.11 18.04
C ILE A 83 -20.31 -3.21 17.23
N HIS A 84 -19.82 -2.88 16.04
CA HIS A 84 -19.18 -3.84 15.15
C HIS A 84 -17.65 -3.77 15.15
N SER A 85 -17.06 -2.92 15.99
CA SER A 85 -15.61 -2.76 16.08
C SER A 85 -15.00 -3.72 17.09
N LEU A 86 -13.82 -4.27 16.79
CA LEU A 86 -13.00 -4.93 17.80
C LEU A 86 -12.32 -3.86 18.68
N ASN A 87 -12.07 -4.22 19.93
CA ASN A 87 -11.29 -3.37 20.84
C ASN A 87 -9.79 -3.44 20.45
N ILE A 88 -9.40 -2.63 19.46
CA ILE A 88 -8.03 -2.50 19.00
C ILE A 88 -7.39 -1.34 19.73
N ARG A 89 -6.34 -1.60 20.49
CA ARG A 89 -5.61 -0.56 21.22
C ARG A 89 -4.73 0.22 20.26
N THR A 90 -5.00 1.51 20.07
CA THR A 90 -4.17 2.41 19.26
C THR A 90 -3.54 3.48 20.15
N TYR A 91 -2.25 3.78 19.94
CA TYR A 91 -1.55 4.78 20.75
C TYR A 91 -0.37 5.42 20.00
N HIS A 92 0.04 6.60 20.47
CA HIS A 92 1.30 7.20 20.09
C HIS A 92 2.43 6.40 20.75
N GLY A 93 3.27 5.79 19.94
CA GLY A 93 4.39 4.97 20.35
C GLY A 93 5.75 5.58 20.00
N ASP A 94 6.79 4.83 20.29
CA ASP A 94 8.15 5.13 19.88
C ASP A 94 8.80 3.88 19.22
N TYR A 95 10.07 3.99 18.81
CA TYR A 95 10.75 2.88 18.12
C TYR A 95 10.97 1.64 19.00
N SER A 96 10.89 1.76 20.35
CA SER A 96 10.95 0.58 21.22
C SER A 96 9.76 -0.36 21.03
N ASP A 97 8.63 0.17 20.51
CA ASP A 97 7.44 -0.59 20.15
C ASP A 97 7.69 -1.55 18.98
N CYS A 98 8.76 -1.37 18.23
CA CYS A 98 9.14 -2.29 17.16
C CYS A 98 9.65 -3.65 17.70
N LYS A 99 10.03 -3.74 18.99
CA LYS A 99 10.65 -4.93 19.58
C LYS A 99 9.80 -6.19 19.45
N ASP A 100 8.50 -6.05 19.62
CA ASP A 100 7.51 -7.13 19.61
C ASP A 100 6.45 -6.94 18.51
N ALA A 101 6.76 -6.10 17.52
CA ALA A 101 5.90 -5.91 16.37
C ALA A 101 5.95 -7.12 15.42
N ASP A 102 4.80 -7.54 14.91
CA ASP A 102 4.71 -8.51 13.82
C ASP A 102 4.91 -7.84 12.45
N LEU A 103 4.42 -6.60 12.35
CA LEU A 103 4.45 -5.83 11.12
C LEU A 103 4.82 -4.37 11.40
N ILE A 104 5.75 -3.84 10.64
CA ILE A 104 6.11 -2.42 10.64
C ILE A 104 5.77 -1.85 9.25
N ILE A 105 4.89 -0.86 9.20
CA ILE A 105 4.47 -0.21 7.95
C ILE A 105 5.13 1.16 7.88
N ILE A 106 5.93 1.40 6.85
CA ILE A 106 6.67 2.64 6.68
C ILE A 106 6.00 3.49 5.59
N THR A 107 5.40 4.61 6.02
CA THR A 107 4.77 5.62 5.18
C THR A 107 5.43 6.99 5.32
N ALA A 108 6.48 7.07 6.14
CA ALA A 108 7.18 8.32 6.43
C ALA A 108 7.88 8.88 5.19
N GLY A 109 7.76 10.17 4.98
CA GLY A 109 8.41 10.89 3.90
C GLY A 109 7.63 12.15 3.50
N PRO A 110 8.31 13.16 2.94
CA PRO A 110 7.64 14.32 2.40
C PRO A 110 6.80 13.92 1.18
N SER A 111 5.63 14.52 1.07
CA SER A 111 4.79 14.46 -0.12
C SER A 111 4.98 15.70 -0.97
N ILE A 112 4.79 15.54 -2.29
CA ILE A 112 4.80 16.65 -3.22
C ILE A 112 3.50 17.43 -3.00
N LYS A 113 3.61 18.74 -2.81
CA LYS A 113 2.44 19.59 -2.69
C LYS A 113 1.74 19.76 -4.05
N PRO A 114 0.41 19.91 -4.07
CA PRO A 114 -0.32 20.20 -5.30
C PRO A 114 0.27 21.41 -6.00
N GLY A 115 0.61 21.28 -7.31
CA GLY A 115 1.19 22.35 -8.11
C GLY A 115 2.72 22.43 -8.09
N GLU A 116 3.42 21.70 -7.23
CA GLU A 116 4.89 21.61 -7.28
C GLU A 116 5.34 20.58 -8.34
N LYS A 117 6.30 20.99 -9.20
CA LYS A 117 6.99 20.04 -10.07
C LYS A 117 7.94 19.20 -9.21
N ALA A 118 7.64 17.91 -9.12
CA ALA A 118 8.50 16.99 -8.40
C ALA A 118 9.81 16.75 -9.15
N ASP A 119 10.90 17.13 -8.56
CA ASP A 119 12.19 16.53 -8.92
C ASP A 119 12.29 15.16 -8.21
N ARG A 120 12.04 14.09 -8.97
CA ARG A 120 12.11 12.72 -8.45
C ARG A 120 13.46 12.37 -7.85
N LEU A 121 14.54 12.98 -8.35
CA LEU A 121 15.90 12.73 -7.85
C LEU A 121 16.10 13.36 -6.46
N ILE A 122 15.63 14.60 -6.28
CA ILE A 122 15.69 15.29 -4.98
C ILE A 122 14.82 14.54 -3.97
N LEU A 123 13.61 14.15 -4.36
CA LEU A 123 12.70 13.39 -3.51
C LEU A 123 13.31 12.03 -3.11
N SER A 124 13.94 11.32 -4.06
CA SER A 124 14.63 10.06 -3.78
C SER A 124 15.74 10.21 -2.76
N LYS A 125 16.61 11.20 -2.92
CA LYS A 125 17.71 11.47 -1.97
C LYS A 125 17.20 11.80 -0.56
N THR A 126 16.16 12.61 -0.49
CA THR A 126 15.55 13.00 0.79
C THR A 126 14.92 11.79 1.47
N ASN A 127 14.13 11.01 0.73
CA ASN A 127 13.45 9.85 1.30
C ASN A 127 14.41 8.72 1.66
N CYS A 128 15.49 8.49 0.91
CA CYS A 128 16.54 7.55 1.33
C CYS A 128 17.19 7.96 2.65
N LYS A 129 17.43 9.27 2.89
CA LYS A 129 17.94 9.74 4.19
C LYS A 129 16.94 9.49 5.32
N ILE A 130 15.67 9.76 5.09
CA ILE A 130 14.61 9.48 6.06
C ILE A 130 14.53 7.98 6.35
N MET A 131 14.55 7.13 5.31
CA MET A 131 14.56 5.67 5.47
C MET A 131 15.80 5.20 6.24
N SER A 132 16.96 5.82 6.00
CA SER A 132 18.17 5.51 6.78
C SER A 132 17.98 5.83 8.26
N SER A 133 17.39 6.97 8.59
CA SER A 133 17.10 7.34 9.98
C SER A 133 16.10 6.37 10.62
N VAL A 134 14.99 6.08 9.93
CA VAL A 134 13.96 5.15 10.41
C VAL A 134 14.52 3.76 10.64
N MET A 135 15.24 3.21 9.66
CA MET A 135 15.81 1.87 9.78
C MET A 135 16.90 1.76 10.85
N SER A 136 17.71 2.82 11.02
CA SER A 136 18.71 2.88 12.11
C SER A 136 18.06 2.81 13.49
N GLU A 137 16.85 3.31 13.65
CA GLU A 137 16.09 3.16 14.89
C GLU A 137 15.45 1.78 15.01
N ILE A 138 14.75 1.30 13.97
CA ILE A 138 14.08 -0.01 13.98
C ILE A 138 15.07 -1.15 14.30
N THR A 139 16.23 -1.15 13.65
CA THR A 139 17.23 -2.23 13.78
C THR A 139 17.84 -2.34 15.17
N LYS A 140 17.70 -1.32 16.04
CA LYS A 140 18.08 -1.40 17.46
C LYS A 140 17.18 -2.34 18.27
N TYR A 141 15.92 -2.51 17.83
CA TYR A 141 14.91 -3.20 18.61
C TYR A 141 14.49 -4.54 18.01
N THR A 142 14.48 -4.67 16.68
CA THR A 142 14.04 -5.89 16.02
C THR A 142 14.75 -6.16 14.69
N LYS A 143 14.83 -7.45 14.33
CA LYS A 143 15.11 -7.95 12.98
C LYS A 143 14.09 -9.02 12.59
N ASP A 144 13.00 -9.15 13.36
CA ASP A 144 12.03 -10.23 13.21
C ASP A 144 10.70 -9.79 12.61
N ALA A 145 10.32 -8.52 12.79
CA ALA A 145 9.11 -7.95 12.20
C ALA A 145 9.15 -7.98 10.66
N LEU A 146 8.01 -8.15 10.03
CA LEU A 146 7.87 -7.89 8.60
C LEU A 146 7.86 -6.36 8.38
N ILE A 147 8.61 -5.87 7.40
CA ILE A 147 8.60 -4.45 7.01
C ILE A 147 7.84 -4.29 5.70
N LEU A 148 6.79 -3.46 5.71
CA LEU A 148 6.03 -3.07 4.52
C LEU A 148 6.33 -1.62 4.15
N MET A 149 6.96 -1.45 3.00
CA MET A 149 7.34 -0.15 2.45
C MET A 149 6.22 0.43 1.58
N ILE A 150 5.83 1.69 1.87
CA ILE A 150 4.85 2.45 1.06
C ILE A 150 5.43 3.79 0.59
N THR A 151 6.49 4.26 1.24
CA THR A 151 7.14 5.55 0.93
C THR A 151 7.65 5.60 -0.51
N ASN A 152 7.31 6.66 -1.23
CA ASN A 152 7.77 6.91 -2.60
C ASN A 152 9.11 7.69 -2.65
N PRO A 153 9.96 7.46 -3.69
CA PRO A 153 9.84 6.45 -4.75
C PRO A 153 10.01 5.04 -4.21
N LEU A 154 8.96 4.22 -4.36
CA LEU A 154 8.81 2.96 -3.64
C LEU A 154 9.95 1.98 -3.87
N ASP A 155 10.28 1.72 -5.13
CA ASP A 155 11.28 0.69 -5.47
C ASP A 155 12.68 1.12 -5.02
N VAL A 156 13.00 2.42 -5.16
CA VAL A 156 14.26 3.00 -4.70
C VAL A 156 14.38 2.91 -3.17
N ALA A 157 13.31 3.29 -2.45
CA ALA A 157 13.29 3.24 -0.99
C ALA A 157 13.39 1.79 -0.47
N THR A 158 12.66 0.86 -1.10
CA THR A 158 12.69 -0.56 -0.76
C THR A 158 14.06 -1.17 -1.02
N TYR A 159 14.66 -0.88 -2.19
CA TYR A 159 16.00 -1.33 -2.51
C TYR A 159 17.04 -0.78 -1.53
N HIS A 160 16.98 0.53 -1.23
CA HIS A 160 17.87 1.16 -0.27
C HIS A 160 17.80 0.48 1.10
N VAL A 161 16.59 0.27 1.63
CA VAL A 161 16.39 -0.39 2.93
C VAL A 161 16.89 -1.84 2.91
N SER A 162 16.62 -2.58 1.84
CA SER A 162 16.98 -4.00 1.74
C SER A 162 18.48 -4.26 1.53
N THR A 163 19.28 -3.23 1.18
CA THR A 163 20.70 -3.39 0.85
C THR A 163 21.64 -2.66 1.80
N GLN A 164 21.16 -1.64 2.51
CA GLN A 164 22.02 -0.78 3.34
C GLN A 164 21.97 -1.12 4.84
N PHE A 165 21.06 -1.98 5.25
CA PHE A 165 20.85 -2.31 6.65
C PHE A 165 20.99 -3.82 6.89
N ASP A 166 21.53 -4.17 8.07
CA ASP A 166 21.58 -5.56 8.54
C ASP A 166 20.19 -5.99 9.04
N TYR A 167 19.30 -6.24 8.05
CA TYR A 167 17.92 -6.73 8.24
C TYR A 167 17.63 -7.83 7.23
N PRO A 168 16.93 -8.92 7.61
CA PRO A 168 16.61 -10.02 6.68
C PRO A 168 15.84 -9.50 5.47
N ARG A 169 16.43 -9.66 4.27
CA ARG A 169 15.87 -9.11 3.03
C ARG A 169 14.49 -9.67 2.70
N GLU A 170 14.26 -10.93 3.02
CA GLU A 170 12.98 -11.63 2.84
C GLU A 170 11.86 -11.07 3.71
N LYS A 171 12.18 -10.28 4.72
CA LYS A 171 11.22 -9.59 5.59
C LYS A 171 10.93 -8.15 5.16
N ILE A 172 11.53 -7.66 4.09
CA ILE A 172 11.31 -6.31 3.56
C ILE A 172 10.53 -6.41 2.26
N ILE A 173 9.31 -5.86 2.25
CA ILE A 173 8.38 -5.94 1.13
C ILE A 173 7.97 -4.52 0.74
N GLY A 174 8.07 -4.18 -0.55
CA GLY A 174 7.45 -2.99 -1.12
C GLY A 174 6.05 -3.32 -1.66
N THR A 175 5.15 -2.33 -1.69
CA THR A 175 3.82 -2.51 -2.29
C THR A 175 3.86 -2.74 -3.81
N GLY A 176 4.97 -2.43 -4.46
CA GLY A 176 5.20 -2.68 -5.88
C GLY A 176 4.13 -2.05 -6.77
N THR A 177 3.79 -2.74 -7.85
CA THR A 177 2.79 -2.35 -8.84
C THR A 177 1.37 -2.79 -8.51
N MET A 178 1.05 -2.96 -7.24
CA MET A 178 -0.31 -3.35 -6.81
C MET A 178 -1.36 -2.30 -7.21
N LEU A 179 -1.04 -1.01 -7.07
CA LEU A 179 -1.93 0.07 -7.45
C LEU A 179 -2.28 0.00 -8.94
N GLU A 180 -1.27 -0.12 -9.78
CA GLU A 180 -1.43 -0.24 -11.23
C GLU A 180 -2.21 -1.50 -11.60
N THR A 181 -1.96 -2.60 -10.90
CA THR A 181 -2.69 -3.87 -11.09
C THR A 181 -4.18 -3.70 -10.82
N PHE A 182 -4.56 -3.00 -9.76
CA PHE A 182 -5.98 -2.78 -9.48
C PHE A 182 -6.61 -1.73 -10.41
N ARG A 183 -5.85 -0.73 -10.84
CA ARG A 183 -6.30 0.18 -11.91
C ARG A 183 -6.58 -0.58 -13.19
N LEU A 184 -5.67 -1.48 -13.60
CA LEU A 184 -5.87 -2.35 -14.77
C LEU A 184 -7.19 -3.12 -14.64
N ARG A 185 -7.39 -3.79 -13.52
CA ARG A 185 -8.61 -4.57 -13.26
C ARG A 185 -9.86 -3.69 -13.29
N ARG A 186 -9.80 -2.50 -12.68
CA ARG A 186 -10.92 -1.58 -12.65
C ARG A 186 -11.27 -1.05 -14.05
N ILE A 187 -10.28 -0.62 -14.84
CA ILE A 187 -10.49 -0.11 -16.20
C ILE A 187 -11.14 -1.19 -17.09
N ILE A 188 -10.65 -2.43 -17.01
CA ILE A 188 -11.21 -3.54 -17.77
C ILE A 188 -12.63 -3.87 -17.30
N ALA A 189 -12.87 -3.91 -16.00
CA ALA A 189 -14.18 -4.19 -15.43
C ALA A 189 -15.23 -3.14 -15.83
N ASP A 190 -14.85 -1.85 -15.83
CA ASP A 190 -15.71 -0.76 -16.25
C ASP A 190 -16.13 -0.87 -17.72
N ARG A 191 -15.20 -1.29 -18.60
CA ARG A 191 -15.50 -1.54 -20.00
C ARG A 191 -16.59 -2.59 -20.19
N TYR A 192 -16.47 -3.71 -19.48
CA TYR A 192 -17.40 -4.84 -19.62
C TYR A 192 -18.58 -4.83 -18.64
N HIS A 193 -18.69 -3.77 -17.82
CA HIS A 193 -19.74 -3.61 -16.80
C HIS A 193 -19.86 -4.78 -15.83
N ILE A 194 -18.70 -5.31 -15.36
CA ILE A 194 -18.64 -6.44 -14.44
C ILE A 194 -17.88 -6.07 -13.15
N ASP A 195 -17.98 -6.94 -12.15
CA ASP A 195 -17.21 -6.74 -10.90
C ASP A 195 -15.68 -6.88 -11.16
N PRO A 196 -14.86 -5.91 -10.74
CA PRO A 196 -13.40 -5.99 -10.88
C PRO A 196 -12.75 -7.24 -10.30
N LYS A 197 -13.41 -7.93 -9.38
CA LYS A 197 -12.94 -9.20 -8.82
C LYS A 197 -12.91 -10.33 -9.85
N ASN A 198 -13.68 -10.21 -10.94
CA ASN A 198 -13.69 -11.16 -12.05
C ASN A 198 -12.57 -10.89 -13.07
N ILE A 199 -11.78 -9.83 -12.89
CA ILE A 199 -10.62 -9.55 -13.72
C ILE A 199 -9.39 -10.13 -13.07
N HIS A 200 -8.69 -11.02 -13.76
CA HIS A 200 -7.37 -11.49 -13.40
C HIS A 200 -6.34 -10.84 -14.32
N GLY A 201 -5.19 -10.51 -13.78
CA GLY A 201 -4.10 -9.86 -14.51
C GLY A 201 -3.21 -9.07 -13.57
N TYR A 202 -2.00 -8.78 -14.03
CA TYR A 202 -0.98 -8.10 -13.25
C TYR A 202 -0.30 -7.02 -14.08
N VAL A 203 0.10 -5.96 -13.38
CA VAL A 203 1.06 -4.98 -13.86
C VAL A 203 2.40 -5.31 -13.22
N LEU A 204 3.46 -5.27 -14.01
CA LEU A 204 4.82 -5.61 -13.60
C LEU A 204 5.74 -4.41 -13.80
N GLY A 205 6.97 -4.51 -13.28
CA GLY A 205 8.00 -3.50 -13.36
C GLY A 205 8.04 -2.58 -12.15
N GLU A 206 8.51 -1.35 -12.34
CA GLU A 206 8.63 -0.32 -11.31
C GLU A 206 7.26 0.29 -10.99
N HIS A 207 7.02 0.67 -9.75
CA HIS A 207 5.93 1.58 -9.40
C HIS A 207 6.22 2.98 -9.95
N GLY A 208 5.94 3.19 -11.22
CA GLY A 208 6.29 4.40 -11.96
C GLY A 208 6.06 4.28 -13.46
N ASN A 209 6.77 5.12 -14.23
CA ASN A 209 6.54 5.25 -15.68
C ASN A 209 6.95 4.01 -16.50
N SER A 210 7.74 3.11 -15.93
CA SER A 210 8.18 1.87 -16.59
C SER A 210 7.31 0.64 -16.25
N ALA A 211 6.20 0.85 -15.51
CA ALA A 211 5.22 -0.19 -15.29
C ALA A 211 4.55 -0.62 -16.61
N PHE A 212 4.30 -1.90 -16.77
CA PHE A 212 3.62 -2.46 -17.95
C PHE A 212 2.64 -3.57 -17.57
N ALA A 213 1.55 -3.68 -18.31
CA ALA A 213 0.58 -4.76 -18.08
C ALA A 213 1.08 -6.08 -18.67
N ALA A 214 1.06 -7.14 -17.87
CA ALA A 214 1.36 -8.50 -18.32
C ALA A 214 0.14 -9.09 -19.05
N TRP A 215 -0.10 -8.61 -20.27
CA TRP A 215 -1.31 -8.92 -21.04
C TRP A 215 -1.58 -10.40 -21.23
N SER A 216 -0.53 -11.23 -21.28
CA SER A 216 -0.67 -12.69 -21.35
C SER A 216 -1.30 -13.33 -20.12
N THR A 217 -1.35 -12.61 -19.00
CA THR A 217 -1.97 -13.06 -17.75
C THR A 217 -3.37 -12.52 -17.57
N VAL A 218 -3.82 -11.60 -18.44
CA VAL A 218 -5.12 -10.93 -18.29
C VAL A 218 -6.23 -11.81 -18.84
N ASN A 219 -7.22 -12.06 -18.01
CA ASN A 219 -8.47 -12.71 -18.41
C ASN A 219 -9.65 -12.09 -17.65
N VAL A 220 -10.84 -12.25 -18.22
CA VAL A 220 -12.11 -11.76 -17.70
C VAL A 220 -12.98 -12.96 -17.35
N ALA A 221 -13.19 -13.23 -16.08
CA ALA A 221 -13.94 -14.39 -15.60
C ALA A 221 -13.48 -15.73 -16.23
N GLY A 222 -12.17 -15.86 -16.51
CA GLY A 222 -11.58 -17.03 -17.14
C GLY A 222 -11.51 -16.99 -18.68
N LEU A 223 -12.16 -16.02 -19.33
CA LEU A 223 -12.04 -15.82 -20.78
C LEU A 223 -10.77 -15.04 -21.12
N GLY A 224 -9.97 -15.54 -22.07
CA GLY A 224 -8.83 -14.79 -22.62
C GLY A 224 -9.30 -13.52 -23.36
N LEU A 225 -8.45 -12.49 -23.38
CA LEU A 225 -8.79 -11.20 -23.99
C LEU A 225 -9.15 -11.28 -25.49
N GLU A 226 -8.68 -12.29 -26.19
CA GLU A 226 -8.96 -12.52 -27.60
C GLU A 226 -10.43 -12.84 -27.89
N HIS A 227 -11.17 -13.33 -26.89
CA HIS A 227 -12.57 -13.75 -27.02
C HIS A 227 -13.54 -12.86 -26.24
N VAL A 228 -13.02 -11.97 -25.38
CA VAL A 228 -13.85 -11.19 -24.44
C VAL A 228 -14.73 -10.18 -25.17
N ASP A 229 -14.17 -9.42 -26.13
CA ASP A 229 -14.92 -8.41 -26.85
C ASP A 229 -16.09 -9.07 -27.64
N GLU A 230 -15.85 -10.21 -28.28
CA GLU A 230 -16.89 -10.98 -28.98
C GLU A 230 -17.98 -11.46 -28.01
N TYR A 231 -17.59 -12.03 -26.87
CA TYR A 231 -18.53 -12.55 -25.87
C TYR A 231 -19.43 -11.45 -25.28
N PHE A 232 -18.89 -10.27 -25.06
CA PHE A 232 -19.63 -9.12 -24.53
C PHE A 232 -20.24 -8.23 -25.62
N HIS A 233 -20.17 -8.63 -26.89
CA HIS A 233 -20.74 -7.92 -28.06
C HIS A 233 -20.17 -6.50 -28.25
N PHE A 234 -18.86 -6.34 -28.10
CA PHE A 234 -18.17 -5.10 -28.42
C PHE A 234 -17.62 -5.16 -29.84
N ASP A 235 -17.95 -4.17 -30.66
CA ASP A 235 -17.45 -4.04 -32.05
C ASP A 235 -15.99 -3.58 -32.09
N ASP A 236 -15.57 -2.78 -31.10
CA ASP A 236 -14.21 -2.26 -30.97
C ASP A 236 -13.37 -3.13 -30.03
N LYS A 237 -12.10 -3.33 -30.40
CA LYS A 237 -11.14 -4.07 -29.55
C LYS A 237 -10.66 -3.24 -28.37
N LEU A 238 -10.33 -3.94 -27.29
CA LEU A 238 -9.71 -3.33 -26.10
C LEU A 238 -8.43 -2.58 -26.49
N ASP A 239 -8.39 -1.26 -26.24
CA ASP A 239 -7.21 -0.44 -26.49
C ASP A 239 -6.16 -0.60 -25.36
N LYS A 240 -5.28 -1.58 -25.53
CA LYS A 240 -4.21 -1.89 -24.58
C LYS A 240 -3.27 -0.69 -24.34
N LYS A 241 -3.00 0.13 -25.37
CA LYS A 241 -2.10 1.29 -25.24
C LYS A 241 -2.73 2.40 -24.41
N ALA A 242 -4.00 2.71 -24.64
CA ALA A 242 -4.71 3.68 -23.82
C ALA A 242 -4.78 3.26 -22.36
N ILE A 243 -4.99 1.97 -22.10
CA ILE A 243 -4.99 1.42 -20.74
C ILE A 243 -3.61 1.60 -20.09
N GLU A 244 -2.52 1.20 -20.74
CA GLU A 244 -1.17 1.35 -20.20
C GLU A 244 -0.83 2.81 -19.86
N GLN A 245 -1.24 3.75 -20.72
CA GLN A 245 -1.09 5.19 -20.42
C GLN A 245 -1.91 5.65 -19.20
N ALA A 246 -3.04 5.01 -18.94
CA ALA A 246 -3.87 5.32 -17.78
C ALA A 246 -3.34 4.73 -16.47
N LEU A 247 -2.52 3.67 -16.53
CA LEU A 247 -1.96 3.02 -15.34
C LEU A 247 -0.97 3.91 -14.58
N VAL A 248 -0.22 4.75 -15.29
CA VAL A 248 0.89 5.56 -14.76
C VAL A 248 0.55 7.04 -14.52
N LYS A 249 -0.71 7.41 -14.63
CA LYS A 249 -1.22 8.79 -14.41
C LYS A 249 -1.43 9.11 -12.93
#